data_f4e0facc26f30ff4fb8e4c10cf235247
#
_entry.id   f4e0facc26f30ff4fb8e4c10cf235247
#
_cell.length_a   1.000
_cell.length_b   1.000
_cell.length_c   1.000
_cell.angle_alpha   90.00
_cell.angle_beta   90.00
_cell.angle_gamma   90.00
#
_symmetry.space_group_name_H-M   'P 1'
#
loop_
_entity.id
_entity.type
_entity.pdbx_description
1 polymer ?
#
loop_
_entity_poly.entity_id
_entity_poly.type
_entity_poly.pdbx_seq_one_letter_code
_entity_poly.pdbx_strand_id
1 'polypeptide(L)'
;ISQIEYFIQKKMDVIVIIPIDGDALYDVVKEAKSKGIYVICYDRITPNVNADLYITIDNEMVGTLMGESLIKACPDGGNIFAIYGSPTDKNVEEVEKGFKEALKDSNLDIVYSGYCDNWLAELAAAHVNKGLEVTDDVVGVMCGNDDLASQAVKVLSENRLAGQVAVVAQDADLAACQRIVEGTQTMTVYKPIEQEASTAAELAVRLGNGEDISKEENGISVNETFNDGSNDIPYYKITPVAVTAENMDEVIIDGGFHTREDVYLNVK
;
A
#
# COMPACT_ATOMS: atom_id res chain seq x y z
N ILE A 1 8.48 -20.35 -4.04
CA ILE A 1 8.91 -21.25 -5.17
C ILE A 1 8.13 -22.54 -5.12
N SER A 2 8.24 -23.36 -4.06
CA SER A 2 7.65 -24.70 -3.98
C SER A 2 6.13 -24.76 -4.21
N GLN A 3 5.39 -23.74 -3.86
CA GLN A 3 3.95 -23.63 -4.11
C GLN A 3 3.68 -23.48 -5.63
N ILE A 4 4.47 -22.66 -6.33
CA ILE A 4 4.33 -22.49 -7.79
C ILE A 4 4.72 -23.78 -8.51
N GLU A 5 5.82 -24.43 -8.12
CA GLU A 5 6.23 -25.75 -8.65
C GLU A 5 5.12 -26.80 -8.49
N TYR A 6 4.46 -26.81 -7.32
CA TYR A 6 3.32 -27.69 -7.07
C TYR A 6 2.16 -27.43 -8.04
N PHE A 7 1.79 -26.15 -8.26
CA PHE A 7 0.74 -25.79 -9.21
C PHE A 7 1.11 -26.11 -10.66
N ILE A 8 2.38 -25.95 -11.04
CA ILE A 8 2.89 -26.39 -12.33
C ILE A 8 2.71 -27.91 -12.51
N GLN A 9 3.08 -28.72 -11.49
CA GLN A 9 2.90 -30.18 -11.51
C GLN A 9 1.44 -30.58 -11.62
N LYS A 10 0.53 -29.82 -10.99
CA LYS A 10 -0.92 -30.02 -11.07
C LYS A 10 -1.54 -29.56 -12.37
N LYS A 11 -0.76 -28.90 -13.24
CA LYS A 11 -1.22 -28.37 -14.53
C LYS A 11 -2.42 -27.42 -14.38
N MET A 12 -2.28 -26.48 -13.44
CA MET A 12 -3.28 -25.41 -13.28
C MET A 12 -3.30 -24.54 -14.53
N ASP A 13 -4.47 -24.03 -14.87
CA ASP A 13 -4.63 -23.14 -16.04
C ASP A 13 -4.15 -21.74 -15.73
N VAL A 14 -4.37 -21.27 -14.48
CA VAL A 14 -4.00 -19.93 -13.98
C VAL A 14 -3.36 -20.06 -12.61
N ILE A 15 -2.33 -19.26 -12.35
CA ILE A 15 -1.72 -19.10 -11.03
C ILE A 15 -1.78 -17.61 -10.66
N VAL A 16 -2.37 -17.29 -9.50
CA VAL A 16 -2.36 -15.96 -8.90
C VAL A 16 -1.28 -15.92 -7.82
N ILE A 17 -0.36 -14.96 -7.90
CA ILE A 17 0.84 -14.90 -7.06
C ILE A 17 0.87 -13.57 -6.32
N ILE A 18 1.05 -13.63 -4.99
CA ILE A 18 1.43 -12.51 -4.14
C ILE A 18 2.89 -12.71 -3.75
N PRO A 19 3.87 -12.11 -4.44
CA PRO A 19 5.28 -12.34 -4.13
C PRO A 19 5.71 -11.57 -2.87
N ILE A 20 6.45 -12.23 -1.98
CA ILE A 20 7.15 -11.55 -0.89
C ILE A 20 8.43 -10.88 -1.42
N ASP A 21 9.16 -11.61 -2.26
CA ASP A 21 10.31 -11.15 -3.03
C ASP A 21 10.07 -11.52 -4.50
N GLY A 22 9.73 -10.51 -5.31
CA GLY A 22 9.38 -10.71 -6.71
C GLY A 22 10.56 -11.20 -7.56
N ASP A 23 11.77 -10.72 -7.26
CA ASP A 23 12.97 -11.09 -8.01
C ASP A 23 13.33 -12.57 -7.80
N ALA A 24 13.09 -13.10 -6.59
CA ALA A 24 13.36 -14.51 -6.27
C ALA A 24 12.44 -15.51 -7.01
N LEU A 25 11.33 -15.04 -7.60
CA LEU A 25 10.36 -15.90 -8.30
C LEU A 25 10.57 -15.96 -9.83
N TYR A 26 11.53 -15.20 -10.36
CA TYR A 26 11.73 -15.07 -11.82
C TYR A 26 11.74 -16.41 -12.55
N ASP A 27 12.62 -17.34 -12.17
CA ASP A 27 12.83 -18.60 -12.87
C ASP A 27 11.58 -19.50 -12.84
N VAL A 28 10.96 -19.65 -11.68
CA VAL A 28 9.79 -20.53 -11.52
C VAL A 28 8.55 -19.97 -12.22
N VAL A 29 8.39 -18.65 -12.27
CA VAL A 29 7.30 -18.00 -13.03
C VAL A 29 7.52 -18.13 -14.53
N LYS A 30 8.77 -17.96 -15.02
CA LYS A 30 9.11 -18.22 -16.43
C LYS A 30 8.85 -19.69 -16.79
N GLU A 31 9.11 -20.64 -15.89
CA GLU A 31 8.76 -22.04 -16.10
C GLU A 31 7.25 -22.23 -16.25
N ALA A 32 6.44 -21.67 -15.34
CA ALA A 32 4.97 -21.73 -15.43
C ALA A 32 4.47 -21.21 -16.79
N LYS A 33 4.93 -20.02 -17.18
CA LYS A 33 4.61 -19.39 -18.48
C LYS A 33 4.99 -20.26 -19.67
N SER A 34 6.19 -20.89 -19.64
CA SER A 34 6.66 -21.78 -20.71
C SER A 34 5.79 -23.02 -20.93
N LYS A 35 5.02 -23.40 -19.92
CA LYS A 35 4.06 -24.52 -19.96
C LYS A 35 2.64 -24.09 -20.31
N GLY A 36 2.44 -22.82 -20.66
CA GLY A 36 1.14 -22.26 -21.08
C GLY A 36 0.22 -21.96 -19.92
N ILE A 37 0.73 -21.84 -18.69
CA ILE A 37 -0.02 -21.43 -17.51
C ILE A 37 -0.08 -19.91 -17.50
N TYR A 38 -1.28 -19.36 -17.35
CA TYR A 38 -1.46 -17.93 -17.14
C TYR A 38 -0.98 -17.54 -15.75
N VAL A 39 -0.29 -16.39 -15.64
CA VAL A 39 0.23 -15.89 -14.37
C VAL A 39 -0.30 -14.49 -14.11
N ILE A 40 -0.96 -14.32 -12.97
CA ILE A 40 -1.42 -13.04 -12.44
C ILE A 40 -0.52 -12.65 -11.26
N CYS A 41 0.13 -11.49 -11.36
CA CYS A 41 0.74 -10.84 -10.22
C CYS A 41 -0.35 -10.06 -9.49
N TYR A 42 -0.58 -10.39 -8.22
CA TYR A 42 -1.60 -9.79 -7.38
C TYR A 42 -0.93 -8.97 -6.26
N ASP A 43 -1.38 -7.72 -6.08
CA ASP A 43 -0.85 -6.73 -5.15
C ASP A 43 0.62 -6.36 -5.44
N ARG A 44 1.51 -7.33 -5.59
CA ARG A 44 2.95 -7.13 -5.83
C ARG A 44 3.39 -7.73 -7.16
N ILE A 45 4.39 -7.12 -7.78
CA ILE A 45 4.93 -7.55 -9.08
C ILE A 45 6.09 -8.54 -8.94
N THR A 46 6.14 -9.53 -9.83
CA THR A 46 7.37 -10.27 -10.17
C THR A 46 7.92 -9.65 -11.45
N PRO A 47 9.07 -8.96 -11.41
CA PRO A 47 9.57 -8.22 -12.56
C PRO A 47 10.11 -9.13 -13.66
N ASN A 48 10.12 -8.63 -14.91
CA ASN A 48 10.75 -9.27 -16.09
C ASN A 48 10.16 -10.62 -16.52
N VAL A 49 9.00 -11.03 -16.02
CA VAL A 49 8.42 -12.35 -16.29
C VAL A 49 7.36 -12.34 -17.39
N ASN A 50 6.93 -11.17 -17.86
CA ASN A 50 5.84 -11.02 -18.81
C ASN A 50 4.56 -11.70 -18.29
N ALA A 51 4.10 -11.32 -17.09
CA ALA A 51 2.86 -11.80 -16.51
C ALA A 51 1.66 -11.50 -17.43
N ASP A 52 0.60 -12.29 -17.35
CA ASP A 52 -0.60 -12.10 -18.17
C ASP A 52 -1.52 -11.02 -17.62
N LEU A 53 -1.33 -10.67 -16.34
CA LEU A 53 -1.99 -9.56 -15.68
C LEU A 53 -1.17 -9.15 -14.44
N TYR A 54 -1.07 -7.84 -14.20
CA TYR A 54 -0.74 -7.27 -12.91
C TYR A 54 -1.95 -6.50 -12.38
N ILE A 55 -2.47 -6.90 -11.23
CA ILE A 55 -3.57 -6.23 -10.53
C ILE A 55 -3.09 -5.79 -9.16
N THR A 56 -3.32 -4.53 -8.82
CA THR A 56 -2.88 -3.92 -7.55
C THR A 56 -3.68 -2.65 -7.25
N ILE A 57 -3.45 -2.08 -6.09
CA ILE A 57 -3.87 -0.73 -5.73
C ILE A 57 -2.94 0.28 -6.43
N ASP A 58 -3.45 1.46 -6.79
CA ASP A 58 -2.62 2.57 -7.32
C ASP A 58 -1.67 3.09 -6.22
N ASN A 59 -0.48 2.47 -6.12
CA ASN A 59 0.48 2.77 -5.05
C ASN A 59 1.10 4.17 -5.19
N GLU A 60 1.23 4.69 -6.40
CA GLU A 60 1.67 6.08 -6.60
C GLU A 60 0.62 7.05 -6.04
N MET A 61 -0.68 6.76 -6.27
CA MET A 61 -1.77 7.53 -5.67
C MET A 61 -1.82 7.39 -4.14
N VAL A 62 -1.51 6.22 -3.58
CA VAL A 62 -1.38 6.06 -2.11
C VAL A 62 -0.38 7.07 -1.55
N GLY A 63 0.82 7.14 -2.13
CA GLY A 63 1.85 8.11 -1.72
C GLY A 63 1.39 9.56 -1.88
N THR A 64 0.73 9.87 -2.99
CA THR A 64 0.16 11.20 -3.26
C THR A 64 -0.84 11.60 -2.17
N LEU A 65 -1.80 10.73 -1.85
CA LEU A 65 -2.81 11.00 -0.80
C LEU A 65 -2.18 11.24 0.58
N MET A 66 -1.11 10.51 0.91
CA MET A 66 -0.35 10.74 2.16
C MET A 66 0.31 12.12 2.16
N GLY A 67 0.97 12.51 1.06
CA GLY A 67 1.63 13.80 0.93
C GLY A 67 0.64 14.96 1.01
N GLU A 68 -0.47 14.89 0.26
CA GLU A 68 -1.54 15.88 0.29
C GLU A 68 -2.16 16.04 1.68
N SER A 69 -2.32 14.92 2.40
CA SER A 69 -2.85 14.94 3.78
C SER A 69 -1.89 15.62 4.75
N LEU A 70 -0.58 15.41 4.63
CA LEU A 70 0.40 16.14 5.44
C LEU A 70 0.43 17.63 5.10
N ILE A 71 0.38 18.01 3.82
CA ILE A 71 0.30 19.40 3.41
C ILE A 71 -0.94 20.08 4.01
N LYS A 72 -2.09 19.41 3.96
CA LYS A 72 -3.34 19.92 4.57
C LYS A 72 -3.23 20.05 6.09
N ALA A 73 -2.58 19.10 6.76
CA ALA A 73 -2.42 19.09 8.21
C ALA A 73 -1.37 20.09 8.72
N CYS A 74 -0.37 20.41 7.89
CA CYS A 74 0.77 21.26 8.24
C CYS A 74 0.87 22.45 7.27
N PRO A 75 -0.10 23.38 7.25
CA PRO A 75 -0.19 24.45 6.25
C PRO A 75 0.97 25.46 6.31
N ASP A 76 1.61 25.58 7.47
CA ASP A 76 2.77 26.46 7.64
C ASP A 76 4.11 25.80 7.18
N GLY A 77 4.05 24.53 6.76
CA GLY A 77 5.23 23.75 6.42
C GLY A 77 5.98 23.23 7.65
N GLY A 78 7.20 22.76 7.45
CA GLY A 78 8.10 22.30 8.53
C GLY A 78 8.77 20.96 8.25
N ASN A 79 9.45 20.44 9.26
CA ASN A 79 10.22 19.19 9.16
C ASN A 79 9.32 17.96 9.29
N ILE A 80 9.51 16.98 8.42
CA ILE A 80 8.81 15.70 8.48
C ILE A 80 9.78 14.52 8.45
N PHE A 81 9.31 13.38 8.96
CA PHE A 81 10.00 12.09 8.81
C PHE A 81 9.23 11.21 7.83
N ALA A 82 9.98 10.42 7.03
CA ALA A 82 9.44 9.44 6.10
C ALA A 82 9.95 8.03 6.46
N ILE A 83 9.09 7.21 7.04
CA ILE A 83 9.40 5.85 7.48
C ILE A 83 8.75 4.88 6.52
N TYR A 84 9.53 4.43 5.53
CA TYR A 84 9.06 3.57 4.45
C TYR A 84 8.96 2.10 4.87
N GLY A 85 8.24 1.31 4.06
CA GLY A 85 8.14 -0.14 4.19
C GLY A 85 9.43 -0.89 3.81
N SER A 86 9.29 -2.17 3.43
CA SER A 86 10.44 -3.00 3.04
C SER A 86 11.03 -2.57 1.69
N PRO A 87 12.35 -2.36 1.59
CA PRO A 87 12.98 -1.98 0.32
C PRO A 87 12.96 -3.09 -0.74
N THR A 88 12.60 -4.33 -0.38
CA THR A 88 12.42 -5.44 -1.32
C THR A 88 11.01 -5.48 -1.92
N ASP A 89 10.09 -4.66 -1.43
CA ASP A 89 8.73 -4.55 -1.93
C ASP A 89 8.65 -3.40 -2.95
N LYS A 90 8.35 -3.73 -4.21
CA LYS A 90 8.29 -2.74 -5.29
C LYS A 90 7.19 -1.69 -5.11
N ASN A 91 6.12 -2.03 -4.41
CA ASN A 91 5.06 -1.06 -4.08
C ASN A 91 5.60 0.12 -3.27
N VAL A 92 6.64 -0.10 -2.43
CA VAL A 92 7.27 0.96 -1.64
C VAL A 92 7.90 2.03 -2.52
N GLU A 93 8.52 1.63 -3.65
CA GLU A 93 9.11 2.57 -4.62
C GLU A 93 8.05 3.50 -5.23
N GLU A 94 6.86 2.95 -5.55
CA GLU A 94 5.74 3.70 -6.12
C GLU A 94 5.12 4.66 -5.08
N VAL A 95 4.90 4.18 -3.84
CA VAL A 95 4.41 5.02 -2.73
C VAL A 95 5.40 6.16 -2.45
N GLU A 96 6.69 5.87 -2.38
CA GLU A 96 7.74 6.88 -2.17
C GLU A 96 7.74 7.93 -3.29
N LYS A 97 7.60 7.49 -4.55
CA LYS A 97 7.53 8.38 -5.73
C LYS A 97 6.33 9.31 -5.62
N GLY A 98 5.13 8.79 -5.40
CA GLY A 98 3.91 9.59 -5.27
C GLY A 98 3.98 10.56 -4.10
N PHE A 99 4.50 10.12 -2.94
CA PHE A 99 4.70 10.96 -1.77
C PHE A 99 5.65 12.13 -2.04
N LYS A 100 6.83 11.86 -2.61
CA LYS A 100 7.82 12.89 -2.93
C LYS A 100 7.31 13.88 -3.97
N GLU A 101 6.60 13.40 -5.00
CA GLU A 101 6.06 14.29 -6.04
C GLU A 101 4.97 15.22 -5.45
N ALA A 102 4.11 14.72 -4.55
CA ALA A 102 3.12 15.54 -3.87
C ALA A 102 3.76 16.65 -3.02
N LEU A 103 4.90 16.38 -2.39
CA LEU A 103 5.59 17.35 -1.54
C LEU A 103 6.43 18.39 -2.30
N LYS A 104 6.69 18.20 -3.60
CA LYS A 104 7.68 18.93 -4.38
C LYS A 104 7.55 20.47 -4.33
N ASP A 105 6.31 20.95 -4.36
CA ASP A 105 6.00 22.38 -4.32
C ASP A 105 5.43 22.84 -2.97
N SER A 106 5.59 22.02 -1.94
CA SER A 106 5.16 22.31 -0.56
C SER A 106 6.29 22.94 0.26
N ASN A 107 5.96 23.41 1.47
CA ASN A 107 6.94 23.87 2.46
C ASN A 107 7.30 22.79 3.48
N LEU A 108 7.10 21.49 3.16
CA LEU A 108 7.45 20.37 4.00
C LEU A 108 8.81 19.76 3.58
N ASP A 109 9.74 19.65 4.52
CA ASP A 109 11.07 19.12 4.28
C ASP A 109 11.23 17.73 4.91
N ILE A 110 11.59 16.71 4.11
CA ILE A 110 11.95 15.40 4.63
C ILE A 110 13.36 15.48 5.23
N VAL A 111 13.47 15.65 6.55
CA VAL A 111 14.75 15.79 7.25
C VAL A 111 15.31 14.46 7.74
N TYR A 112 14.48 13.43 7.81
CA TYR A 112 14.87 12.06 8.13
C TYR A 112 14.04 11.06 7.31
N SER A 113 14.70 10.01 6.81
CA SER A 113 14.00 8.88 6.20
C SER A 113 14.67 7.55 6.57
N GLY A 114 13.89 6.48 6.56
CA GLY A 114 14.37 5.13 6.80
C GLY A 114 13.42 4.07 6.27
N TYR A 115 13.95 2.86 6.08
CA TYR A 115 13.19 1.70 5.58
C TYR A 115 13.06 0.64 6.68
N CYS A 116 11.92 0.00 6.74
CA CYS A 116 11.63 -1.08 7.68
C CYS A 116 11.73 -2.43 6.95
N ASP A 117 12.91 -3.06 7.01
CA ASP A 117 13.15 -4.37 6.40
C ASP A 117 12.06 -5.37 6.80
N ASN A 118 11.55 -6.11 5.81
CA ASN A 118 10.47 -7.09 5.98
C ASN A 118 9.21 -6.53 6.66
N TRP A 119 8.98 -5.21 6.58
CA TRP A 119 7.86 -4.54 7.23
C TRP A 119 7.82 -4.71 8.76
N LEU A 120 8.97 -4.95 9.40
CA LEU A 120 9.04 -5.13 10.85
C LEU A 120 8.72 -3.83 11.58
N ALA A 121 7.57 -3.82 12.26
CA ALA A 121 7.01 -2.63 12.89
C ALA A 121 7.95 -2.00 13.94
N GLU A 122 8.68 -2.82 14.69
CA GLU A 122 9.64 -2.35 15.70
C GLU A 122 10.76 -1.47 15.14
N LEU A 123 11.08 -1.60 13.84
CA LEU A 123 12.09 -0.75 13.19
C LEU A 123 11.59 0.69 13.07
N ALA A 124 10.28 0.91 12.92
CA ALA A 124 9.71 2.25 12.85
C ALA A 124 9.95 3.04 14.14
N ALA A 125 9.84 2.40 15.31
CA ALA A 125 10.16 3.05 16.58
C ALA A 125 11.62 3.53 16.63
N ALA A 126 12.55 2.70 16.14
CA ALA A 126 13.98 3.08 16.08
C ALA A 126 14.21 4.24 15.10
N HIS A 127 13.54 4.27 13.97
CA HIS A 127 13.62 5.35 13.00
C HIS A 127 13.07 6.67 13.54
N VAL A 128 11.89 6.65 14.18
CA VAL A 128 11.30 7.87 14.77
C VAL A 128 12.22 8.43 15.87
N ASN A 129 12.79 7.57 16.74
CA ASN A 129 13.78 8.02 17.73
C ASN A 129 15.00 8.67 17.08
N LYS A 130 15.56 8.08 16.01
CA LYS A 130 16.67 8.68 15.27
C LYS A 130 16.27 10.01 14.61
N GLY A 131 15.05 10.11 14.08
CA GLY A 131 14.52 11.38 13.55
C GLY A 131 14.49 12.46 14.63
N LEU A 132 14.02 12.13 15.85
CA LEU A 132 13.98 13.05 16.97
C LEU A 132 15.38 13.43 17.49
N GLU A 133 16.42 12.63 17.25
CA GLU A 133 17.82 13.02 17.48
C GLU A 133 18.32 14.05 16.44
N VAL A 134 17.74 14.08 15.24
CA VAL A 134 18.06 15.07 14.19
C VAL A 134 17.37 16.41 14.50
N THR A 135 16.09 16.38 14.86
CA THR A 135 15.31 17.56 15.23
C THR A 135 14.13 17.18 16.13
N ASP A 136 13.85 18.01 17.12
CA ASP A 136 12.62 17.95 17.94
C ASP A 136 11.48 18.81 17.37
N ASP A 137 11.77 19.63 16.34
CA ASP A 137 10.80 20.46 15.63
C ASP A 137 10.24 19.70 14.40
N VAL A 138 9.56 18.57 14.66
CA VAL A 138 8.89 17.75 13.66
C VAL A 138 7.39 18.05 13.66
N VAL A 139 6.82 18.26 12.47
CA VAL A 139 5.39 18.55 12.28
C VAL A 139 4.61 17.36 11.72
N GLY A 140 5.28 16.40 11.07
CA GLY A 140 4.62 15.26 10.46
C GLY A 140 5.50 14.03 10.32
N VAL A 141 4.87 12.86 10.33
CA VAL A 141 5.50 11.55 10.07
C VAL A 141 4.66 10.79 9.05
N MET A 142 5.28 10.42 7.93
CA MET A 142 4.74 9.43 6.99
C MET A 142 5.25 8.06 7.42
N CYS A 143 4.34 7.11 7.55
CA CYS A 143 4.63 5.70 7.82
C CYS A 143 4.16 4.84 6.66
N GLY A 144 4.98 3.90 6.21
CA GLY A 144 4.70 3.02 5.08
C GLY A 144 3.41 2.22 5.22
N ASN A 145 2.99 1.90 6.46
CA ASN A 145 1.68 1.31 6.78
C ASN A 145 1.25 1.62 8.22
N ASP A 146 0.06 1.17 8.59
CA ASP A 146 -0.55 1.43 9.91
C ASP A 146 0.13 0.69 11.07
N ASP A 147 0.78 -0.46 10.82
CA ASP A 147 1.60 -1.13 11.82
C ASP A 147 2.84 -0.31 12.18
N LEU A 148 3.52 0.24 11.16
CA LEU A 148 4.63 1.17 11.37
C LEU A 148 4.17 2.44 12.09
N ALA A 149 2.98 2.97 11.71
CA ALA A 149 2.37 4.13 12.36
C ALA A 149 2.05 3.86 13.84
N SER A 150 1.65 2.64 14.20
CA SER A 150 1.42 2.25 15.60
C SER A 150 2.67 2.45 16.45
N GLN A 151 3.84 2.08 15.95
CA GLN A 151 5.11 2.28 16.66
C GLN A 151 5.55 3.74 16.63
N ALA A 152 5.30 4.45 15.54
CA ALA A 152 5.59 5.88 15.46
C ALA A 152 4.76 6.67 16.48
N VAL A 153 3.45 6.46 16.55
CA VAL A 153 2.56 7.11 17.54
C VAL A 153 2.97 6.77 18.96
N LYS A 154 3.41 5.54 19.23
CA LYS A 154 3.94 5.15 20.55
C LYS A 154 5.13 6.01 20.95
N VAL A 155 6.14 6.15 20.08
CA VAL A 155 7.32 6.98 20.35
C VAL A 155 6.93 8.45 20.51
N LEU A 156 6.04 8.96 19.65
CA LEU A 156 5.51 10.32 19.77
C LEU A 156 4.79 10.53 21.12
N SER A 157 4.02 9.53 21.60
CA SER A 157 3.36 9.58 22.90
C SER A 157 4.35 9.65 24.06
N GLU A 158 5.40 8.85 24.03
CA GLU A 158 6.48 8.85 25.03
C GLU A 158 7.19 10.23 25.09
N ASN A 159 7.23 10.95 23.96
CA ASN A 159 7.80 12.31 23.85
C ASN A 159 6.73 13.42 23.97
N ARG A 160 5.48 13.10 24.29
CA ARG A 160 4.34 14.04 24.41
C ARG A 160 4.01 14.80 23.12
N LEU A 161 4.28 14.18 21.99
CA LEU A 161 4.06 14.74 20.65
C LEU A 161 2.83 14.11 19.94
N ALA A 162 2.24 13.04 20.48
CA ALA A 162 1.05 12.41 19.90
C ALA A 162 -0.12 13.41 19.86
N GLY A 163 -0.78 13.47 18.70
CA GLY A 163 -1.85 14.46 18.44
C GLY A 163 -1.36 15.89 18.15
N GLN A 164 -0.05 16.16 18.27
CA GLN A 164 0.57 17.42 17.85
C GLN A 164 1.33 17.27 16.53
N VAL A 165 1.92 16.11 16.31
CA VAL A 165 2.58 15.73 15.05
C VAL A 165 1.59 14.98 14.19
N ALA A 166 1.41 15.41 12.94
CA ALA A 166 0.55 14.74 11.98
C ALA A 166 1.13 13.37 11.59
N VAL A 167 0.34 12.32 11.64
CA VAL A 167 0.77 10.96 11.24
C VAL A 167 -0.11 10.46 10.12
N VAL A 168 0.50 10.05 9.01
CA VAL A 168 -0.19 9.48 7.84
C VAL A 168 0.35 8.10 7.51
N ALA A 169 -0.53 7.18 7.11
CA ALA A 169 -0.17 5.80 6.78
C ALA A 169 -1.15 5.19 5.77
N GLN A 170 -1.15 3.88 5.59
CA GLN A 170 -2.10 3.14 4.76
C GLN A 170 -2.53 1.83 5.43
N ASP A 171 -3.56 1.21 4.89
CA ASP A 171 -4.22 -0.08 5.11
C ASP A 171 -5.55 0.03 5.84
N ALA A 172 -5.85 1.15 6.50
CA ALA A 172 -7.07 1.37 7.28
C ALA A 172 -7.30 0.29 8.35
N ASP A 173 -6.21 -0.16 9.01
CA ASP A 173 -6.30 -1.10 10.12
C ASP A 173 -7.22 -0.56 11.22
N LEU A 174 -7.91 -1.46 11.94
CA LEU A 174 -8.83 -1.05 13.01
C LEU A 174 -8.15 -0.13 14.03
N ALA A 175 -6.92 -0.45 14.43
CA ALA A 175 -6.16 0.38 15.37
C ALA A 175 -5.84 1.78 14.81
N ALA A 176 -5.62 1.90 13.50
CA ALA A 176 -5.42 3.18 12.83
C ALA A 176 -6.72 3.99 12.77
N CYS A 177 -7.84 3.36 12.41
CA CYS A 177 -9.15 3.99 12.43
C CYS A 177 -9.50 4.52 13.84
N GLN A 178 -9.20 3.75 14.89
CA GLN A 178 -9.34 4.20 16.28
C GLN A 178 -8.46 5.42 16.58
N ARG A 179 -7.17 5.39 16.22
CA ARG A 179 -6.26 6.53 16.44
C ARG A 179 -6.68 7.78 15.68
N ILE A 180 -7.30 7.62 14.50
CA ILE A 180 -7.81 8.75 13.72
C ILE A 180 -8.98 9.43 14.45
N VAL A 181 -9.95 8.66 14.92
CA VAL A 181 -11.09 9.23 15.66
C VAL A 181 -10.70 9.74 17.06
N GLU A 182 -9.61 9.22 17.63
CA GLU A 182 -9.00 9.70 18.88
C GLU A 182 -8.09 10.93 18.69
N GLY A 183 -7.70 11.24 17.43
CA GLY A 183 -6.87 12.39 17.08
C GLY A 183 -5.36 12.18 17.24
N THR A 184 -4.86 10.94 17.31
CA THR A 184 -3.43 10.62 17.40
C THR A 184 -2.81 10.15 16.08
N GLN A 185 -3.62 9.91 15.05
CA GLN A 185 -3.25 9.73 13.66
C GLN A 185 -4.13 10.62 12.80
N THR A 186 -3.58 11.22 11.75
CA THR A 186 -4.28 12.20 10.92
C THR A 186 -5.08 11.53 9.82
N MET A 187 -4.51 10.49 9.19
CA MET A 187 -5.08 9.83 8.03
C MET A 187 -4.52 8.41 7.88
N THR A 188 -5.30 7.55 7.28
CA THR A 188 -4.86 6.30 6.67
C THR A 188 -5.41 6.20 5.24
N VAL A 189 -4.75 5.47 4.36
CA VAL A 189 -5.27 5.17 3.03
C VAL A 189 -5.99 3.83 3.06
N TYR A 190 -7.29 3.84 2.79
CA TYR A 190 -8.07 2.63 2.58
C TYR A 190 -7.80 2.06 1.18
N LYS A 191 -7.47 0.80 1.15
CA LYS A 191 -7.30 0.00 -0.07
C LYS A 191 -8.49 -0.95 -0.19
N PRO A 192 -9.31 -0.86 -1.27
CA PRO A 192 -10.47 -1.75 -1.44
C PRO A 192 -10.07 -3.20 -1.78
N ILE A 193 -9.52 -3.92 -0.81
CA ILE A 193 -8.97 -5.28 -0.98
C ILE A 193 -10.02 -6.31 -1.40
N GLU A 194 -11.29 -6.13 -1.01
CA GLU A 194 -12.38 -6.98 -1.47
C GLU A 194 -12.63 -6.81 -2.98
N GLN A 195 -12.59 -5.57 -3.46
CA GLN A 195 -12.69 -5.29 -4.90
C GLN A 195 -11.49 -5.86 -5.64
N GLU A 196 -10.29 -5.72 -5.11
CA GLU A 196 -9.07 -6.26 -5.71
C GLU A 196 -9.16 -7.78 -5.84
N ALA A 197 -9.53 -8.47 -4.76
CA ALA A 197 -9.65 -9.93 -4.74
C ALA A 197 -10.75 -10.45 -5.67
N SER A 198 -11.92 -9.82 -5.67
CA SER A 198 -13.04 -10.23 -6.53
C SER A 198 -12.73 -9.99 -8.02
N THR A 199 -12.11 -8.86 -8.35
CA THR A 199 -11.67 -8.56 -9.72
C THR A 199 -10.59 -9.53 -10.18
N ALA A 200 -9.60 -9.83 -9.34
CA ALA A 200 -8.56 -10.81 -9.67
C ALA A 200 -9.14 -12.20 -9.93
N ALA A 201 -10.11 -12.62 -9.12
CA ALA A 201 -10.78 -13.91 -9.28
C ALA A 201 -11.56 -13.99 -10.61
N GLU A 202 -12.31 -12.93 -10.96
CA GLU A 202 -13.04 -12.87 -12.24
C GLU A 202 -12.07 -12.89 -13.42
N LEU A 203 -11.03 -12.07 -13.41
CA LEU A 203 -10.03 -12.03 -14.48
C LEU A 203 -9.25 -13.34 -14.58
N ALA A 204 -9.01 -14.04 -13.47
CA ALA A 204 -8.38 -15.37 -13.51
C ALA A 204 -9.27 -16.40 -14.23
N VAL A 205 -10.59 -16.40 -13.98
CA VAL A 205 -11.54 -17.27 -14.68
C VAL A 205 -11.58 -16.96 -16.17
N ARG A 206 -11.63 -15.68 -16.53
CA ARG A 206 -11.65 -15.24 -17.94
C ARG A 206 -10.37 -15.67 -18.68
N LEU A 207 -9.19 -15.47 -18.08
CA LEU A 207 -7.92 -15.93 -18.64
C LEU A 207 -7.89 -17.46 -18.79
N GLY A 208 -8.34 -18.21 -17.79
CA GLY A 208 -8.42 -19.68 -17.82
C GLY A 208 -9.35 -20.21 -18.93
N ASN A 209 -10.41 -19.46 -19.27
CA ASN A 209 -11.31 -19.74 -20.38
C ASN A 209 -10.74 -19.31 -21.76
N GLY A 210 -9.58 -18.63 -21.79
CA GLY A 210 -9.00 -18.07 -23.01
C GLY A 210 -9.74 -16.84 -23.54
N GLU A 211 -10.44 -16.11 -22.67
CA GLU A 211 -11.18 -14.90 -23.01
C GLU A 211 -10.25 -13.69 -23.10
N ASP A 212 -10.67 -12.70 -23.90
CA ASP A 212 -9.97 -11.43 -24.06
C ASP A 212 -10.35 -10.49 -22.92
N ILE A 213 -9.44 -10.31 -21.94
CA ILE A 213 -9.69 -9.46 -20.76
C ILE A 213 -9.71 -7.96 -21.07
N SER A 214 -9.32 -7.53 -22.29
CA SER A 214 -9.46 -6.13 -22.71
C SER A 214 -10.91 -5.74 -23.03
N LYS A 215 -11.78 -6.72 -23.31
CA LYS A 215 -13.20 -6.50 -23.52
C LYS A 215 -13.90 -6.29 -22.19
N GLU A 216 -14.84 -5.35 -22.17
CA GLU A 216 -15.64 -5.10 -20.98
C GLU A 216 -16.61 -6.26 -20.71
N GLU A 217 -16.58 -6.76 -19.48
CA GLU A 217 -17.54 -7.69 -18.93
C GLU A 217 -17.77 -7.37 -17.45
N ASN A 218 -19.00 -7.31 -16.99
CA ASN A 218 -19.39 -6.94 -15.62
C ASN A 218 -18.79 -5.61 -15.12
N GLY A 219 -18.50 -4.67 -16.01
CA GLY A 219 -17.86 -3.40 -15.68
C GLY A 219 -16.33 -3.49 -15.56
N ILE A 220 -15.71 -4.65 -15.87
CA ILE A 220 -14.26 -4.88 -15.78
C ILE A 220 -13.69 -5.02 -17.19
N SER A 221 -12.67 -4.21 -17.49
CA SER A 221 -11.85 -4.32 -18.71
C SER A 221 -10.41 -3.92 -18.40
N VAL A 222 -9.44 -4.62 -18.97
CA VAL A 222 -8.00 -4.37 -18.78
C VAL A 222 -7.44 -3.69 -20.03
N ASN A 223 -7.29 -2.37 -19.96
CA ASN A 223 -6.86 -1.55 -21.10
C ASN A 223 -5.57 -0.75 -20.82
N GLU A 224 -5.09 -0.80 -19.58
CA GLU A 224 -3.82 -0.18 -19.20
C GLU A 224 -2.68 -1.21 -19.27
N THR A 225 -1.46 -0.72 -19.35
CA THR A 225 -0.24 -1.54 -19.30
C THR A 225 0.71 -1.02 -18.25
N PHE A 226 1.47 -1.94 -17.66
CA PHE A 226 2.55 -1.68 -16.73
C PHE A 226 3.86 -2.25 -17.29
N ASN A 227 4.95 -1.49 -17.23
CA ASN A 227 6.25 -2.00 -17.65
C ASN A 227 6.88 -2.82 -16.51
N ASP A 228 7.01 -4.13 -16.71
CA ASP A 228 7.56 -5.07 -15.72
C ASP A 228 9.09 -5.03 -15.60
N GLY A 229 9.74 -4.11 -16.35
CA GLY A 229 11.19 -4.01 -16.50
C GLY A 229 11.68 -4.50 -17.87
N SER A 230 10.94 -5.36 -18.56
CA SER A 230 11.28 -5.91 -19.86
C SER A 230 10.09 -5.95 -20.83
N ASN A 231 8.86 -5.90 -20.32
CA ASN A 231 7.64 -6.04 -21.11
C ASN A 231 6.56 -5.08 -20.61
N ASP A 232 5.71 -4.62 -21.53
CA ASP A 232 4.47 -3.94 -21.18
C ASP A 232 3.38 -5.00 -21.01
N ILE A 233 3.00 -5.26 -19.77
CA ILE A 233 2.01 -6.30 -19.40
C ILE A 233 0.64 -5.69 -19.12
N PRO A 234 -0.47 -6.44 -19.30
CA PRO A 234 -1.79 -5.98 -18.91
C PRO A 234 -1.83 -5.55 -17.44
N TYR A 235 -2.45 -4.41 -17.17
CA TYR A 235 -2.45 -3.77 -15.86
C TYR A 235 -3.85 -3.33 -15.45
N TYR A 236 -4.24 -3.69 -14.24
CA TYR A 236 -5.48 -3.22 -13.62
C TYR A 236 -5.18 -2.64 -12.25
N LYS A 237 -5.41 -1.35 -12.09
CA LYS A 237 -5.19 -0.66 -10.82
C LYS A 237 -6.51 -0.23 -10.18
N ILE A 238 -6.58 -0.33 -8.87
CA ILE A 238 -7.73 0.02 -8.06
C ILE A 238 -7.43 1.30 -7.31
N THR A 239 -8.38 2.23 -7.34
CA THR A 239 -8.23 3.54 -6.72
C THR A 239 -8.32 3.44 -5.20
N PRO A 240 -7.28 3.86 -4.46
CA PRO A 240 -7.31 3.96 -3.02
C PRO A 240 -8.09 5.21 -2.56
N VAL A 241 -8.46 5.25 -1.28
CA VAL A 241 -9.22 6.36 -0.68
C VAL A 241 -8.53 6.86 0.58
N ALA A 242 -8.27 8.17 0.67
CA ALA A 242 -7.80 8.78 1.91
C ALA A 242 -8.91 8.80 2.96
N VAL A 243 -8.63 8.28 4.16
CA VAL A 243 -9.57 8.21 5.29
C VAL A 243 -9.07 9.09 6.43
N THR A 244 -9.91 10.03 6.83
CA THR A 244 -9.72 10.93 7.96
C THR A 244 -10.91 10.81 8.92
N ALA A 245 -10.89 11.53 10.02
CA ALA A 245 -12.05 11.59 10.93
C ALA A 245 -13.31 12.13 10.22
N GLU A 246 -13.15 12.94 9.16
CA GLU A 246 -14.27 13.60 8.46
C GLU A 246 -15.10 12.59 7.62
N ASN A 247 -14.47 11.57 7.03
CA ASN A 247 -15.12 10.58 6.16
C ASN A 247 -15.04 9.14 6.68
N MET A 248 -14.65 8.95 7.95
CA MET A 248 -14.53 7.63 8.58
C MET A 248 -15.81 6.81 8.48
N ASP A 249 -16.95 7.44 8.76
CA ASP A 249 -18.25 6.76 8.73
C ASP A 249 -18.59 6.33 7.29
N GLU A 250 -18.45 7.23 6.32
CA GLU A 250 -18.79 6.96 4.92
C GLU A 250 -17.94 5.84 4.32
N VAL A 251 -16.61 5.92 4.51
CA VAL A 251 -15.68 5.02 3.81
C VAL A 251 -15.51 3.70 4.54
N ILE A 252 -15.37 3.72 5.86
CA ILE A 252 -15.02 2.53 6.65
C ILE A 252 -16.26 1.84 7.21
N ILE A 253 -17.20 2.60 7.81
CA ILE A 253 -18.34 2.01 8.49
C ILE A 253 -19.43 1.62 7.48
N ASP A 254 -19.90 2.58 6.68
CA ASP A 254 -20.94 2.34 5.67
C ASP A 254 -20.41 1.45 4.54
N GLY A 255 -19.09 1.52 4.25
CA GLY A 255 -18.38 0.60 3.37
C GLY A 255 -18.26 -0.83 3.91
N GLY A 256 -18.57 -1.07 5.19
CA GLY A 256 -18.56 -2.40 5.82
C GLY A 256 -17.19 -2.96 6.16
N PHE A 257 -16.13 -2.15 6.12
CA PHE A 257 -14.76 -2.62 6.39
C PHE A 257 -14.52 -2.85 7.89
N HIS A 258 -14.99 -1.93 8.75
CA HIS A 258 -15.00 -2.09 10.21
C HIS A 258 -16.35 -1.67 10.78
N THR A 259 -16.70 -2.20 11.98
CA THR A 259 -17.94 -1.79 12.66
C THR A 259 -17.75 -0.44 13.38
N ARG A 260 -18.83 0.32 13.46
CA ARG A 260 -18.82 1.59 14.24
C ARG A 260 -18.44 1.36 15.70
N GLU A 261 -18.93 0.29 16.30
CA GLU A 261 -18.66 -0.06 17.70
C GLU A 261 -17.16 -0.26 17.95
N ASP A 262 -16.48 -0.94 17.03
CA ASP A 262 -15.04 -1.20 17.14
C ASP A 262 -14.22 0.08 16.91
N VAL A 263 -14.53 0.86 15.86
CA VAL A 263 -13.79 2.09 15.53
C VAL A 263 -13.90 3.14 16.64
N TYR A 264 -15.09 3.35 17.16
CA TYR A 264 -15.36 4.38 18.18
C TYR A 264 -15.30 3.86 19.63
N LEU A 265 -14.68 2.69 19.86
CA LEU A 265 -14.63 2.01 21.16
C LEU A 265 -14.22 2.94 22.31
N ASN A 266 -13.25 3.82 22.08
CA ASN A 266 -12.68 4.71 23.09
C ASN A 266 -13.21 6.16 23.00
N VAL A 267 -14.05 6.48 22.02
CA VAL A 267 -14.62 7.82 21.80
C VAL A 267 -16.07 7.84 22.30
N LYS A 268 -16.40 8.80 23.16
CA LYS A 268 -17.74 8.94 23.75
C LYS A 268 -18.60 9.92 22.95
#